data_e699ecc605f445d3aa1f28629275b6a5
#
_entry.id   e699ecc605f445d3aa1f28629275b6a5
#
_cell.length_a   1.000
_cell.length_b   1.000
_cell.length_c   1.000
_cell.angle_alpha   90.00
_cell.angle_beta   90.00
_cell.angle_gamma   90.00
#
_symmetry.space_group_name_H-M   'P 1'
#
loop_
_entity.id
_entity.type
_entity.pdbx_description
1 polymer ?
#
loop_
_entity_poly.entity_id
_entity_poly.type
_entity_poly.pdbx_seq_one_letter_code
_entity_poly.pdbx_strand_id
1 'polypeptide(L)'
;HQVGAYLEVKVGHSVIIVEKLTALQNIHIHVDLIAGLPYETYELFGRSFDKVYKLRADAFQMGFLKVLKGTAMASMKREYGIVFRDKAPYGIISNRWIDSVQMIRLKSIEKMLNIYYNRGGFHNTLDYMMNALQTEPFDFFERLADFYFESGYHHVNRKKEDQPHNRNFSIRMPQPGKY
;
A
#
# COMPACT_ATOMS: atom_id res chain seq x y z
N HIS A 1 -7.96 -1.29 27.44
CA HIS A 1 -8.43 -0.06 26.78
C HIS A 1 -7.37 0.32 25.74
N GLN A 2 -7.58 -0.11 24.48
CA GLN A 2 -6.81 0.40 23.35
C GLN A 2 -7.38 1.77 22.99
N VAL A 3 -6.61 2.83 23.25
CA VAL A 3 -6.89 4.15 22.71
C VAL A 3 -6.34 4.19 21.30
N GLY A 4 -7.20 3.93 20.33
CA GLY A 4 -6.89 4.16 18.91
C GLY A 4 -6.84 5.66 18.65
N ALA A 5 -5.66 6.24 18.60
CA ALA A 5 -5.50 7.60 18.12
C ALA A 5 -5.53 7.58 16.59
N TYR A 6 -6.64 8.01 16.00
CA TYR A 6 -6.70 8.33 14.58
C TYR A 6 -5.96 9.64 14.36
N LEU A 7 -4.73 9.55 13.89
CA LEU A 7 -3.98 10.71 13.42
C LEU A 7 -4.27 10.91 11.94
N GLU A 8 -5.02 11.94 11.61
CA GLU A 8 -5.12 12.48 10.26
C GLU A 8 -3.79 13.18 9.95
N VAL A 9 -2.92 12.48 9.20
CA VAL A 9 -1.53 12.89 9.03
C VAL A 9 -1.40 13.93 7.95
N LYS A 10 -1.23 15.18 8.32
CA LYS A 10 -0.38 16.09 7.53
C LYS A 10 1.05 15.55 7.65
N VAL A 11 1.53 14.92 6.57
CA VAL A 11 2.71 14.04 6.49
C VAL A 11 4.02 14.51 7.19
N GLY A 12 4.12 15.74 7.67
CA GLY A 12 5.34 16.25 8.31
C GLY A 12 5.49 15.98 9.82
N HIS A 13 4.46 16.18 10.62
CA HIS A 13 4.56 16.08 12.10
C HIS A 13 4.40 14.64 12.62
N SER A 14 3.63 13.82 11.93
CA SER A 14 3.35 12.46 12.39
C SER A 14 4.49 11.49 12.13
N VAL A 15 5.31 11.73 11.12
CA VAL A 15 6.53 10.94 10.86
C VAL A 15 7.45 10.98 12.08
N ILE A 16 7.72 12.18 12.62
CA ILE A 16 8.60 12.38 13.80
C ILE A 16 8.05 11.69 15.05
N ILE A 17 6.73 11.70 15.23
CA ILE A 17 6.08 11.03 16.37
C ILE A 17 6.19 9.52 16.24
N VAL A 18 5.91 8.96 15.06
CA VAL A 18 6.01 7.53 14.81
C VAL A 18 7.45 7.05 14.96
N GLU A 19 8.44 7.75 14.42
CA GLU A 19 9.87 7.43 14.61
C GLU A 19 10.26 7.35 16.09
N LYS A 20 9.84 8.34 16.89
CA LYS A 20 10.09 8.34 18.33
C LYS A 20 9.42 7.17 19.04
N LEU A 21 8.18 6.84 18.67
CA LEU A 21 7.45 5.72 19.27
C LEU A 21 8.06 4.37 18.87
N THR A 22 8.46 4.22 17.61
CA THR A 22 9.14 3.01 17.10
C THR A 22 10.46 2.76 17.84
N ALA A 23 11.20 3.83 18.14
CA ALA A 23 12.45 3.74 18.88
C ALA A 23 12.28 3.21 20.32
N LEU A 24 11.10 3.33 20.92
CA LEU A 24 10.83 2.83 22.28
C LEU A 24 10.73 1.29 22.35
N GLN A 25 10.46 0.59 21.25
CA GLN A 25 10.39 -0.88 21.12
C GLN A 25 9.47 -1.59 22.16
N ASN A 26 8.58 -0.86 22.80
CA ASN A 26 7.66 -1.38 23.83
C ASN A 26 6.19 -1.17 23.47
N ILE A 27 5.92 -0.64 22.29
CA ILE A 27 4.57 -0.34 21.78
C ILE A 27 4.44 -0.96 20.40
N HIS A 28 3.33 -1.64 20.14
CA HIS A 28 3.01 -2.14 18.82
C HIS A 28 2.37 -1.02 17.98
N ILE A 29 3.02 -0.66 16.88
CA ILE A 29 2.63 0.49 16.04
C ILE A 29 1.98 0.01 14.77
N HIS A 30 0.75 0.48 14.55
CA HIS A 30 0.02 0.33 13.29
C HIS A 30 -0.03 1.67 12.58
N VAL A 31 0.27 1.68 11.29
CA VAL A 31 0.13 2.86 10.44
C VAL A 31 -0.80 2.53 9.29
N ASP A 32 -1.79 3.39 9.07
CA ASP A 32 -2.75 3.27 7.97
C ASP A 32 -2.50 4.36 6.94
N LEU A 33 -2.45 3.99 5.66
CA LEU A 33 -2.41 4.90 4.53
C LEU A 33 -3.66 4.68 3.67
N ILE A 34 -4.41 5.75 3.38
CA ILE A 34 -5.68 5.67 2.65
C ILE A 34 -5.51 6.19 1.24
N ALA A 35 -5.70 5.32 0.25
CA ALA A 35 -5.67 5.65 -1.17
C ALA A 35 -7.01 6.23 -1.67
N GLY A 36 -6.92 7.15 -2.62
CA GLY A 36 -8.08 7.75 -3.29
C GLY A 36 -8.63 8.98 -2.62
N LEU A 37 -7.87 9.62 -1.75
CA LEU A 37 -8.22 10.93 -1.19
C LEU A 37 -8.20 12.01 -2.28
N PRO A 38 -9.04 13.08 -2.16
CA PRO A 38 -8.96 14.24 -3.05
C PRO A 38 -7.57 14.88 -3.03
N TYR A 39 -7.16 15.41 -4.19
CA TYR A 39 -5.87 16.11 -4.41
C TYR A 39 -4.62 15.23 -4.31
N GLU A 40 -4.75 13.92 -4.11
CA GLU A 40 -3.63 12.99 -4.10
C GLU A 40 -3.57 12.21 -5.42
N THR A 41 -2.52 12.45 -6.23
CA THR A 41 -2.25 11.68 -7.43
C THR A 41 -1.59 10.34 -7.11
N TYR A 42 -1.52 9.45 -8.09
CA TYR A 42 -0.85 8.14 -7.95
C TYR A 42 0.60 8.30 -7.48
N GLU A 43 1.33 9.25 -8.05
CA GLU A 43 2.73 9.52 -7.72
C GLU A 43 2.89 10.13 -6.32
N LEU A 44 1.95 11.01 -5.91
CA LEU A 44 1.94 11.56 -4.54
C LEU A 44 1.66 10.47 -3.52
N PHE A 45 0.72 9.56 -3.82
CA PHE A 45 0.46 8.40 -2.99
C PHE A 45 1.69 7.51 -2.87
N GLY A 46 2.42 7.23 -3.96
CA GLY A 46 3.67 6.48 -3.95
C GLY A 46 4.72 7.08 -3.02
N ARG A 47 4.90 8.41 -3.07
CA ARG A 47 5.80 9.12 -2.14
C ARG A 47 5.36 9.02 -0.68
N SER A 48 4.05 9.06 -0.42
CA SER A 48 3.50 8.86 0.93
C SER A 48 3.74 7.44 1.41
N PHE A 49 3.56 6.45 0.54
CA PHE A 49 3.84 5.04 0.80
C PHE A 49 5.31 4.83 1.19
N ASP A 50 6.26 5.37 0.43
CA ASP A 50 7.69 5.24 0.70
C ASP A 50 8.07 5.81 2.06
N LYS A 51 7.52 6.97 2.41
CA LYS A 51 7.74 7.58 3.73
C LYS A 51 7.22 6.70 4.86
N VAL A 52 5.99 6.18 4.71
CA VAL A 52 5.37 5.32 5.72
C VAL A 52 6.11 3.98 5.84
N TYR A 53 6.54 3.39 4.73
CA TYR A 53 7.31 2.16 4.73
C TYR A 53 8.63 2.30 5.51
N LYS A 54 9.33 3.42 5.34
CA LYS A 54 10.59 3.74 6.01
C LYS A 54 10.45 3.91 7.53
N LEU A 55 9.23 4.15 8.05
CA LEU A 55 8.96 4.24 9.49
C LEU A 55 9.08 2.89 10.22
N ARG A 56 9.08 1.77 9.50
CA ARG A 56 9.24 0.43 10.08
C ARG A 56 8.21 0.10 11.16
N ALA A 57 6.97 0.53 10.95
CA ALA A 57 5.87 0.17 11.83
C ALA A 57 5.66 -1.37 11.85
N ASP A 58 5.18 -1.91 12.98
CA ASP A 58 4.89 -3.34 13.13
C ASP A 58 3.82 -3.83 12.16
N ALA A 59 2.86 -2.95 11.82
CA ALA A 59 1.89 -3.18 10.76
C ALA A 59 1.72 -1.92 9.91
N PHE A 60 1.77 -2.10 8.60
CA PHE A 60 1.49 -1.07 7.61
C PHE A 60 0.26 -1.47 6.81
N GLN A 61 -0.86 -0.85 7.11
CA GLN A 61 -2.12 -1.12 6.43
C GLN A 61 -2.38 -0.10 5.34
N MET A 62 -2.73 -0.58 4.15
CA MET A 62 -3.17 0.25 3.03
C MET A 62 -4.67 0.10 2.87
N GLY A 63 -5.41 1.20 3.06
CA GLY A 63 -6.85 1.27 2.91
C GLY A 63 -7.27 2.00 1.64
N PHE A 64 -8.58 1.98 1.35
CA PHE A 64 -9.17 2.71 0.23
C PHE A 64 -10.34 3.53 0.71
N LEU A 65 -10.47 4.74 0.17
CA LEU A 65 -11.57 5.65 0.51
C LEU A 65 -12.92 4.95 0.35
N LYS A 66 -13.74 5.03 1.39
CA LYS A 66 -15.14 4.57 1.38
C LYS A 66 -16.06 5.77 1.41
N VAL A 67 -16.97 5.84 0.46
CA VAL A 67 -17.91 6.97 0.32
C VAL A 67 -19.24 6.60 0.97
N LEU A 68 -19.31 6.82 2.28
CA LEU A 68 -20.50 6.47 3.06
C LEU A 68 -21.61 7.48 2.86
N LYS A 69 -22.86 7.01 2.80
CA LYS A 69 -24.05 7.87 2.67
C LYS A 69 -24.13 8.82 3.86
N GLY A 70 -24.50 10.09 3.60
CA GLY A 70 -24.65 11.11 4.64
C GLY A 70 -23.32 11.78 5.07
N THR A 71 -22.18 11.38 4.53
CA THR A 71 -20.88 12.03 4.83
C THR A 71 -20.63 13.23 3.92
N ALA A 72 -19.77 14.17 4.37
CA ALA A 72 -19.31 15.29 3.57
C ALA A 72 -18.69 14.83 2.24
N MET A 73 -17.94 13.73 2.24
CA MET A 73 -17.34 13.16 1.04
C MET A 73 -18.39 12.75 0.01
N ALA A 74 -19.54 12.20 0.46
CA ALA A 74 -20.63 11.83 -0.43
C ALA A 74 -21.29 13.06 -1.09
N SER A 75 -21.39 14.21 -0.40
CA SER A 75 -21.90 15.46 -0.98
C SER A 75 -20.94 16.09 -1.97
N MET A 76 -19.64 15.95 -1.79
CA MET A 76 -18.58 16.49 -2.65
C MET A 76 -18.25 15.60 -3.87
N LYS A 77 -18.95 14.47 -4.07
CA LYS A 77 -18.65 13.50 -5.13
C LYS A 77 -18.58 14.11 -6.53
N ARG A 78 -19.45 15.09 -6.85
CA ARG A 78 -19.45 15.76 -8.17
C ARG A 78 -18.23 16.67 -8.32
N GLU A 79 -17.89 17.41 -7.30
CA GLU A 79 -16.74 18.32 -7.28
C GLU A 79 -15.43 17.56 -7.49
N TYR A 80 -15.26 16.43 -6.81
CA TYR A 80 -14.04 15.64 -6.88
C TYR A 80 -14.07 14.53 -7.95
N GLY A 81 -15.17 14.42 -8.72
CA GLY A 81 -15.31 13.41 -9.77
C GLY A 81 -15.25 11.99 -9.21
N ILE A 82 -15.75 11.79 -7.98
CA ILE A 82 -15.65 10.49 -7.30
C ILE A 82 -16.65 9.51 -7.91
N VAL A 83 -16.13 8.39 -8.41
CA VAL A 83 -16.89 7.19 -8.77
C VAL A 83 -16.64 6.13 -7.72
N PHE A 84 -17.69 5.54 -7.18
CA PHE A 84 -17.61 4.55 -6.11
C PHE A 84 -18.71 3.48 -6.25
N ARG A 85 -18.57 2.37 -5.55
CA ARG A 85 -19.58 1.31 -5.53
C ARG A 85 -20.78 1.77 -4.70
N ASP A 86 -21.99 1.64 -5.26
CA ASP A 86 -23.26 1.98 -4.59
C ASP A 86 -23.67 0.97 -3.49
N LYS A 87 -23.04 -0.22 -3.48
CA LYS A 87 -23.22 -1.29 -2.49
C LYS A 87 -22.01 -1.39 -1.57
N ALA A 88 -22.24 -1.87 -0.35
CA ALA A 88 -21.17 -2.14 0.60
C ALA A 88 -20.03 -2.93 -0.07
N PRO A 89 -18.79 -2.57 0.20
CA PRO A 89 -18.25 -1.64 1.20
C PRO A 89 -18.14 -0.18 0.74
N TYR A 90 -18.84 0.27 -0.31
CA TYR A 90 -18.86 1.65 -0.84
C TYR A 90 -17.48 2.19 -1.24
N GLY A 91 -16.61 1.30 -1.66
CA GLY A 91 -15.23 1.63 -2.01
C GLY A 91 -15.12 2.46 -3.27
N ILE A 92 -14.15 3.38 -3.28
CA ILE A 92 -13.81 4.21 -4.44
C ILE A 92 -13.38 3.35 -5.64
N ILE A 93 -13.76 3.79 -6.85
CA ILE A 93 -13.33 3.22 -8.14
C ILE A 93 -12.35 4.18 -8.82
N SER A 94 -12.64 5.48 -8.81
CA SER A 94 -11.79 6.53 -9.37
C SER A 94 -12.17 7.90 -8.83
N ASN A 95 -11.32 8.89 -9.03
CA ASN A 95 -11.60 10.31 -8.84
C ASN A 95 -10.84 11.15 -9.88
N ARG A 96 -10.80 12.48 -9.74
CA ARG A 96 -10.09 13.37 -10.67
C ARG A 96 -8.57 13.16 -10.71
N TRP A 97 -7.96 12.56 -9.69
CA TRP A 97 -6.51 12.45 -9.49
C TRP A 97 -5.99 11.04 -9.69
N ILE A 98 -6.84 10.03 -9.46
CA ILE A 98 -6.50 8.61 -9.64
C ILE A 98 -7.60 7.96 -10.47
N ASP A 99 -7.25 7.42 -11.61
CA ASP A 99 -8.17 6.69 -12.48
C ASP A 99 -8.45 5.26 -11.98
N SER A 100 -9.35 4.56 -12.66
CA SER A 100 -9.76 3.21 -12.26
C SER A 100 -8.65 2.17 -12.45
N VAL A 101 -7.78 2.34 -13.44
CA VAL A 101 -6.64 1.44 -13.70
C VAL A 101 -5.60 1.58 -12.61
N GLN A 102 -5.23 2.83 -12.28
CA GLN A 102 -4.34 3.15 -11.16
C GLN A 102 -4.92 2.63 -9.83
N MET A 103 -6.23 2.75 -9.61
CA MET A 103 -6.88 2.24 -8.40
C MET A 103 -6.82 0.71 -8.30
N ILE A 104 -6.97 -0.02 -9.42
CA ILE A 104 -6.78 -1.46 -9.47
C ILE A 104 -5.33 -1.82 -9.17
N ARG A 105 -4.38 -1.06 -9.71
CA ARG A 105 -2.95 -1.25 -9.45
C ARG A 105 -2.61 -1.08 -7.98
N LEU A 106 -3.13 -0.03 -7.33
CA LEU A 106 -2.98 0.18 -5.88
C LEU A 106 -3.53 -1.00 -5.05
N LYS A 107 -4.65 -1.62 -5.46
CA LYS A 107 -5.18 -2.82 -4.80
C LYS A 107 -4.27 -4.03 -4.94
N SER A 108 -3.57 -4.15 -6.06
CA SER A 108 -2.58 -5.21 -6.26
C SER A 108 -1.34 -4.98 -5.37
N ILE A 109 -0.90 -3.74 -5.24
CA ILE A 109 0.19 -3.33 -4.31
C ILE A 109 -0.20 -3.63 -2.86
N GLU A 110 -1.42 -3.27 -2.45
CA GLU A 110 -1.95 -3.56 -1.11
C GLU A 110 -1.91 -5.07 -0.81
N LYS A 111 -2.29 -5.91 -1.76
CA LYS A 111 -2.22 -7.35 -1.62
C LYS A 111 -0.79 -7.85 -1.39
N MET A 112 0.19 -7.31 -2.11
CA MET A 112 1.60 -7.65 -1.93
C MET A 112 2.13 -7.18 -0.58
N LEU A 113 1.78 -5.96 -0.17
CA LEU A 113 2.12 -5.43 1.15
C LEU A 113 1.60 -6.34 2.27
N ASN A 114 0.35 -6.78 2.18
CA ASN A 114 -0.24 -7.68 3.16
C ASN A 114 0.45 -9.05 3.21
N ILE A 115 0.80 -9.62 2.07
CA ILE A 115 1.45 -10.93 1.99
C ILE A 115 2.88 -10.86 2.56
N TYR A 116 3.67 -9.89 2.13
CA TYR A 116 5.10 -9.89 2.36
C TYR A 116 5.52 -9.04 3.57
N TYR A 117 4.85 -7.92 3.82
CA TYR A 117 5.15 -7.07 4.96
C TYR A 117 4.40 -7.52 6.21
N ASN A 118 3.05 -7.54 6.17
CA ASN A 118 2.23 -7.74 7.38
C ASN A 118 2.17 -9.20 7.85
N ARG A 119 2.07 -10.16 6.94
CA ARG A 119 1.87 -11.59 7.29
C ARG A 119 3.13 -12.42 7.20
N GLY A 120 4.05 -12.04 6.33
CA GLY A 120 5.19 -12.89 5.97
C GLY A 120 6.39 -12.76 6.90
N GLY A 121 6.58 -11.61 7.55
CA GLY A 121 7.79 -11.34 8.33
C GLY A 121 9.07 -11.29 7.48
N PHE A 122 8.96 -10.89 6.19
CA PHE A 122 10.08 -10.88 5.25
C PHE A 122 10.85 -9.56 5.22
N HIS A 123 10.80 -8.76 6.29
CA HIS A 123 11.39 -7.41 6.29
C HIS A 123 12.85 -7.38 5.83
N ASN A 124 13.69 -8.28 6.35
CA ASN A 124 15.11 -8.34 5.95
C ASN A 124 15.30 -8.73 4.48
N THR A 125 14.46 -9.64 3.97
CA THR A 125 14.49 -10.04 2.55
C THR A 125 14.05 -8.91 1.65
N LEU A 126 12.97 -8.21 2.01
CA LEU A 126 12.48 -7.04 1.28
C LEU A 126 13.54 -5.94 1.20
N ASP A 127 14.20 -5.65 2.33
CA ASP A 127 15.27 -4.67 2.39
C ASP A 127 16.46 -5.04 1.53
N TYR A 128 16.90 -6.28 1.64
CA TYR A 128 17.98 -6.77 0.79
C TYR A 128 17.64 -6.61 -0.70
N MET A 129 16.44 -7.01 -1.11
CA MET A 129 16.01 -6.93 -2.50
C MET A 129 15.90 -5.49 -3.00
N MET A 130 15.28 -4.60 -2.22
CA MET A 130 15.16 -3.18 -2.59
C MET A 130 16.53 -2.52 -2.69
N ASN A 131 17.44 -2.81 -1.77
CA ASN A 131 18.82 -2.31 -1.82
C ASN A 131 19.60 -2.85 -3.04
N ALA A 132 19.49 -4.15 -3.31
CA ALA A 132 20.16 -4.78 -4.46
C ALA A 132 19.64 -4.24 -5.80
N LEU A 133 18.36 -3.89 -5.88
CA LEU A 133 17.71 -3.35 -7.07
C LEU A 133 17.74 -1.82 -7.13
N GLN A 134 18.25 -1.15 -6.10
CA GLN A 134 18.27 0.31 -5.95
C GLN A 134 16.90 0.95 -6.25
N THR A 135 15.84 0.40 -5.67
CA THR A 135 14.46 0.82 -5.90
C THR A 135 13.80 1.31 -4.62
N GLU A 136 12.92 2.28 -4.74
CA GLU A 136 12.06 2.72 -3.64
C GLU A 136 10.98 1.66 -3.35
N PRO A 137 10.45 1.63 -2.12
CA PRO A 137 9.47 0.61 -1.70
C PRO A 137 8.23 0.55 -2.59
N PHE A 138 7.65 1.69 -2.96
CA PHE A 138 6.45 1.72 -3.80
C PHE A 138 6.68 1.06 -5.16
N ASP A 139 7.75 1.45 -5.85
CA ASP A 139 8.13 0.86 -7.14
C ASP A 139 8.44 -0.63 -7.04
N PHE A 140 9.07 -1.05 -5.93
CA PHE A 140 9.33 -2.46 -5.69
C PHE A 140 8.03 -3.26 -5.56
N PHE A 141 7.09 -2.80 -4.73
CA PHE A 141 5.81 -3.47 -4.55
C PHE A 141 4.93 -3.42 -5.81
N GLU A 142 5.03 -2.37 -6.61
CA GLU A 142 4.37 -2.27 -7.90
C GLU A 142 4.87 -3.35 -8.87
N ARG A 143 6.19 -3.47 -9.05
CA ARG A 143 6.81 -4.52 -9.88
C ARG A 143 6.49 -5.92 -9.38
N LEU A 144 6.46 -6.11 -8.07
CA LEU A 144 6.07 -7.38 -7.47
C LEU A 144 4.61 -7.73 -7.77
N ALA A 145 3.71 -6.76 -7.75
CA ALA A 145 2.31 -6.93 -8.11
C ALA A 145 2.14 -7.27 -9.60
N ASP A 146 2.89 -6.61 -10.48
CA ASP A 146 2.90 -6.91 -11.91
C ASP A 146 3.40 -8.35 -12.16
N PHE A 147 4.48 -8.76 -11.51
CA PHE A 147 4.99 -10.13 -11.59
C PHE A 147 3.96 -11.18 -11.14
N TYR A 148 3.24 -10.89 -10.06
CA TYR A 148 2.17 -11.78 -9.57
C TYR A 148 1.03 -11.91 -10.56
N PHE A 149 0.68 -10.81 -11.22
CA PHE A 149 -0.37 -10.80 -12.24
C PHE A 149 0.07 -11.62 -13.46
N GLU A 150 1.24 -11.37 -14.03
CA GLU A 150 1.80 -12.05 -15.20
C GLU A 150 2.00 -13.56 -14.96
N SER A 151 2.40 -13.91 -13.73
CA SER A 151 2.59 -15.32 -13.32
C SER A 151 1.30 -16.07 -13.02
N GLY A 152 0.13 -15.41 -13.09
CA GLY A 152 -1.16 -16.02 -12.77
C GLY A 152 -1.41 -16.32 -11.28
N TYR A 153 -0.52 -15.85 -10.40
CA TYR A 153 -0.61 -16.11 -8.96
C TYR A 153 -1.77 -15.36 -8.27
N HIS A 154 -2.37 -14.40 -8.93
CA HIS A 154 -3.50 -13.63 -8.40
C HIS A 154 -4.78 -14.50 -8.23
N HIS A 155 -4.89 -15.64 -8.90
CA HIS A 155 -6.00 -16.58 -8.77
C HIS A 155 -5.83 -17.61 -7.66
N VAL A 156 -4.64 -17.72 -7.06
CA VAL A 156 -4.35 -18.76 -6.08
C VAL A 156 -4.40 -18.19 -4.67
N ASN A 157 -5.43 -18.56 -3.90
CA ASN A 157 -5.43 -18.39 -2.44
C ASN A 157 -4.48 -19.46 -1.84
N ARG A 158 -3.18 -19.18 -1.84
CA ARG A 158 -2.20 -20.09 -1.25
C ARG A 158 -2.21 -19.96 0.27
N LYS A 159 -2.26 -21.10 0.95
CA LYS A 159 -1.94 -21.20 2.38
C LYS A 159 -0.47 -20.79 2.57
N LYS A 160 -0.11 -20.34 3.78
CA LYS A 160 1.26 -19.91 4.11
C LYS A 160 2.34 -20.95 3.75
N GLU A 161 1.96 -22.23 3.75
CA GLU A 161 2.80 -23.39 3.42
C GLU A 161 3.10 -23.51 1.91
N ASP A 162 2.24 -22.93 1.06
CA ASP A 162 2.37 -22.98 -0.41
C ASP A 162 3.08 -21.72 -0.97
N GLN A 163 3.48 -20.80 -0.13
CA GLN A 163 4.26 -19.64 -0.58
C GLN A 163 5.66 -20.14 -0.96
N PRO A 164 6.28 -19.61 -2.03
CA PRO A 164 7.57 -20.08 -2.51
C PRO A 164 8.68 -19.74 -1.50
N HIS A 165 8.69 -20.48 -0.37
CA HIS A 165 9.66 -20.28 0.70
C HIS A 165 11.02 -20.89 0.39
N ASN A 166 11.14 -21.72 -0.66
CA ASN A 166 12.36 -22.49 -0.80
C ASN A 166 12.61 -23.15 -2.17
N ARG A 167 12.43 -22.46 -3.28
CA ARG A 167 13.06 -22.94 -4.54
C ARG A 167 13.39 -21.74 -5.43
N ASN A 168 14.66 -21.35 -5.44
CA ASN A 168 15.32 -20.50 -6.45
C ASN A 168 14.44 -19.34 -6.98
N PHE A 169 14.21 -18.34 -6.16
CA PHE A 169 13.59 -17.10 -6.58
C PHE A 169 14.64 -16.28 -7.38
N SER A 170 14.96 -16.73 -8.58
CA SER A 170 15.64 -15.86 -9.52
C SER A 170 14.59 -15.01 -10.21
N ILE A 171 14.38 -13.81 -9.70
CA ILE A 171 13.61 -12.78 -10.43
C ILE A 171 14.43 -12.47 -11.69
N ARG A 172 14.06 -13.05 -12.83
CA ARG A 172 14.49 -12.58 -14.13
C ARG A 172 13.80 -11.24 -14.36
N MET A 173 14.46 -10.17 -13.92
CA MET A 173 14.05 -8.82 -14.27
C MET A 173 14.13 -8.64 -15.78
N PRO A 174 13.12 -8.03 -16.43
CA PRO A 174 13.27 -7.54 -17.79
C PRO A 174 14.48 -6.61 -17.82
N GLN A 175 15.44 -6.88 -18.70
CA GLN A 175 16.55 -5.96 -18.94
C GLN A 175 15.97 -4.61 -19.39
N PRO A 176 16.46 -3.46 -18.89
CA PRO A 176 16.00 -2.17 -19.37
C PRO A 176 16.21 -2.12 -20.88
N GLY A 177 15.11 -1.98 -21.61
CA GLY A 177 15.11 -1.91 -23.05
C GLY A 177 16.01 -0.76 -23.49
N LYS A 178 16.98 -1.06 -24.35
CA LYS A 178 17.68 -0.08 -25.17
C LYS A 178 16.64 0.52 -26.12
N TYR A 179 16.29 1.75 -25.91
CA TYR A 179 15.75 2.65 -26.92
C TYR A 179 16.65 3.87 -27.03
#